data_38dfa79876d9ecf3495a0fd64827c7b5
#
_entry.id   38dfa79876d9ecf3495a0fd64827c7b5
#
_cell.length_a   1.000
_cell.length_b   1.000
_cell.length_c   1.000
_cell.angle_alpha   90.00
_cell.angle_beta   90.00
_cell.angle_gamma   90.00
#
_symmetry.space_group_name_H-M   'P 1'
#
loop_
_entity.id
_entity.type
_entity.pdbx_description
1 polymer ?
#
loop_
_entity_poly.entity_id
_entity_poly.type
_entity_poly.pdbx_seq_one_letter_code
_entity_poly.pdbx_strand_id
1 'polypeptide(L)'
;MRPRQRTLTGRDQAASAFGGILLKLCDSVGAPMAALVDALGETVDYAGTHDPFDIRVAAAEWQLALRELQACSIPGWHDAHQVFVRGAKRSFALIALEEGYAIVIELVTHSFSVSHRALGEAIRELCIEAGLKVPQSYVADDGWTRVEVKPSRFDERKPEALWFSGGWCPLELLGRYTNDDLSTGEVGFRVRLITGAEVNLVREKLGRWYAEDLPMFR
;
A
#
# COMPACT_ATOMS: atom_id res chain seq x y z
N MET A 1 -8.42 -19.67 -0.86
CA MET A 1 -7.24 -19.97 -1.72
C MET A 1 -6.03 -19.42 -0.97
N ARG A 2 -5.09 -20.24 -0.50
CA ARG A 2 -3.92 -19.77 0.25
C ARG A 2 -3.05 -18.92 -0.67
N PRO A 3 -2.58 -17.72 -0.24
CA PRO A 3 -1.66 -16.94 -1.04
C PRO A 3 -0.38 -17.78 -1.26
N ARG A 4 0.01 -17.94 -2.52
CA ARG A 4 1.31 -18.51 -2.86
C ARG A 4 2.38 -17.57 -2.31
N GLN A 5 3.13 -17.98 -1.32
CA GLN A 5 4.39 -17.31 -0.94
C GLN A 5 5.25 -17.22 -2.20
N ARG A 6 5.44 -15.99 -2.70
CA ARG A 6 6.41 -15.73 -3.75
C ARG A 6 7.80 -15.94 -3.17
N THR A 7 8.49 -16.94 -3.67
CA THR A 7 9.89 -17.17 -3.33
C THR A 7 10.70 -16.02 -3.94
N LEU A 8 11.49 -15.33 -3.11
CA LEU A 8 12.49 -14.36 -3.58
C LEU A 8 13.50 -15.09 -4.46
N THR A 9 13.34 -15.03 -5.77
CA THR A 9 14.29 -15.61 -6.72
C THR A 9 15.44 -14.63 -6.93
N GLY A 10 16.64 -15.01 -6.45
CA GLY A 10 17.88 -14.41 -6.93
C GLY A 10 18.26 -13.07 -6.30
N ARG A 11 17.93 -12.82 -5.03
CA ARG A 11 18.42 -11.63 -4.32
C ARG A 11 19.95 -11.68 -4.22
N ASP A 12 20.64 -10.62 -4.67
CA ASP A 12 22.10 -10.47 -4.60
C ASP A 12 22.56 -9.70 -3.34
N GLN A 13 21.62 -9.28 -2.50
CA GLN A 13 21.86 -8.59 -1.22
C GLN A 13 21.34 -9.41 -0.04
N ALA A 14 21.94 -9.22 1.13
CA ALA A 14 21.43 -9.78 2.38
C ALA A 14 20.01 -9.26 2.67
N ALA A 15 19.20 -10.08 3.32
CA ALA A 15 17.87 -9.63 3.76
C ALA A 15 18.01 -8.49 4.77
N SER A 16 17.31 -7.39 4.55
CA SER A 16 17.25 -6.27 5.47
C SER A 16 15.81 -6.02 5.92
N ALA A 17 15.63 -5.17 6.93
CA ALA A 17 14.30 -4.72 7.36
C ALA A 17 13.56 -4.02 6.22
N PHE A 18 14.24 -3.15 5.47
CA PHE A 18 13.67 -2.47 4.28
C PHE A 18 13.16 -3.45 3.23
N GLY A 19 13.96 -4.46 2.89
CA GLY A 19 13.56 -5.49 1.95
C GLY A 19 12.35 -6.30 2.41
N GLY A 20 12.23 -6.54 3.71
CA GLY A 20 11.06 -7.19 4.30
C GLY A 20 9.79 -6.34 4.17
N ILE A 21 9.87 -5.04 4.43
CA ILE A 21 8.75 -4.08 4.29
C ILE A 21 8.34 -3.97 2.82
N LEU A 22 9.30 -3.82 1.90
CA LEU A 22 9.03 -3.74 0.47
C LEU A 22 8.41 -5.02 -0.08
N LEU A 23 8.82 -6.19 0.42
CA LEU A 23 8.21 -7.47 0.04
C LEU A 23 6.75 -7.55 0.50
N LYS A 24 6.48 -7.15 1.76
CA LYS A 24 5.12 -7.07 2.31
C LYS A 24 4.25 -6.12 1.47
N LEU A 25 4.81 -4.99 1.04
CA LEU A 25 4.13 -4.05 0.12
C LEU A 25 3.82 -4.73 -1.21
N CYS A 26 4.82 -5.36 -1.87
CA CYS A 26 4.62 -6.08 -3.13
C CYS A 26 3.50 -7.11 -3.03
N ASP A 27 3.50 -7.93 -1.97
CA ASP A 27 2.47 -8.95 -1.74
C ASP A 27 1.09 -8.32 -1.49
N SER A 28 1.05 -7.22 -0.73
CA SER A 28 -0.18 -6.52 -0.39
C SER A 28 -0.85 -5.90 -1.61
N VAL A 29 -0.10 -5.33 -2.55
CA VAL A 29 -0.65 -4.65 -3.72
C VAL A 29 -0.55 -5.49 -5.00
N GLY A 30 0.09 -6.66 -4.93
CA GLY A 30 0.34 -7.52 -6.07
C GLY A 30 1.39 -6.96 -7.04
N ALA A 31 2.26 -6.07 -6.58
CA ALA A 31 3.28 -5.42 -7.41
C ALA A 31 4.39 -6.42 -7.82
N PRO A 32 4.86 -6.39 -9.07
CA PRO A 32 5.99 -7.21 -9.50
C PRO A 32 7.30 -6.82 -8.84
N MET A 33 7.48 -5.52 -8.51
CA MET A 33 8.63 -5.01 -7.77
C MET A 33 8.30 -3.75 -6.98
N ALA A 34 9.08 -3.51 -5.93
CA ALA A 34 9.18 -2.24 -5.22
C ALA A 34 10.64 -2.00 -4.80
N ALA A 35 11.09 -0.76 -4.83
CA ALA A 35 12.42 -0.36 -4.42
C ALA A 35 12.37 0.93 -3.59
N LEU A 36 13.24 1.04 -2.58
CA LEU A 36 13.55 2.26 -1.86
C LEU A 36 14.84 2.84 -2.44
N VAL A 37 14.81 4.11 -2.81
CA VAL A 37 15.91 4.82 -3.44
C VAL A 37 16.23 6.06 -2.62
N ASP A 38 17.51 6.38 -2.47
CA ASP A 38 17.94 7.58 -1.77
C ASP A 38 17.98 8.84 -2.67
N ALA A 39 18.37 9.96 -2.08
CA ALA A 39 18.49 11.23 -2.77
C ALA A 39 19.50 11.24 -3.93
N LEU A 40 20.46 10.33 -3.96
CA LEU A 40 21.48 10.22 -5.01
C LEU A 40 21.04 9.31 -6.16
N GLY A 41 19.91 8.59 -6.01
CA GLY A 41 19.42 7.60 -6.95
C GLY A 41 19.99 6.21 -6.70
N GLU A 42 20.67 6.00 -5.57
CA GLU A 42 21.17 4.69 -5.18
C GLU A 42 20.04 3.87 -4.54
N THR A 43 19.92 2.61 -4.95
CA THR A 43 18.92 1.71 -4.38
C THR A 43 19.37 1.27 -2.98
N VAL A 44 18.63 1.70 -1.97
CA VAL A 44 18.85 1.29 -0.56
C VAL A 44 18.49 -0.18 -0.38
N ASP A 45 17.29 -0.57 -0.85
CA ASP A 45 16.86 -1.97 -0.90
C ASP A 45 15.69 -2.14 -1.88
N TYR A 46 15.35 -3.39 -2.17
CA TYR A 46 14.29 -3.73 -3.12
C TYR A 46 13.64 -5.08 -2.78
N ALA A 47 12.46 -5.28 -3.35
CA ALA A 47 11.76 -6.56 -3.36
C ALA A 47 11.07 -6.77 -4.72
N GLY A 48 10.85 -8.02 -5.09
CA GLY A 48 10.12 -8.36 -6.30
C GLY A 48 10.60 -9.63 -6.97
N THR A 49 10.09 -9.86 -8.20
CA THR A 49 10.37 -11.08 -9.00
C THR A 49 11.25 -10.83 -10.22
N HIS A 50 11.59 -9.55 -10.48
CA HIS A 50 12.49 -9.19 -11.57
C HIS A 50 13.96 -9.42 -11.20
N ASP A 51 14.83 -9.38 -12.22
CA ASP A 51 16.26 -9.41 -12.01
C ASP A 51 16.70 -8.22 -11.14
N PRO A 52 17.57 -8.41 -10.14
CA PRO A 52 18.04 -7.34 -9.26
C PRO A 52 18.65 -6.14 -9.99
N PHE A 53 19.36 -6.37 -11.07
CA PHE A 53 19.94 -5.31 -11.89
C PHE A 53 18.85 -4.47 -12.55
N ASP A 54 17.83 -5.12 -13.13
CA ASP A 54 16.71 -4.43 -13.77
C ASP A 54 15.90 -3.60 -12.78
N ILE A 55 15.73 -4.11 -11.55
CA ILE A 55 15.06 -3.36 -10.47
C ILE A 55 15.84 -2.09 -10.14
N ARG A 56 17.16 -2.20 -9.92
CA ARG A 56 18.01 -1.06 -9.57
C ARG A 56 18.07 -0.01 -10.67
N VAL A 57 18.21 -0.44 -11.93
CA VAL A 57 18.21 0.49 -13.07
C VAL A 57 16.88 1.23 -13.16
N ALA A 58 15.75 0.50 -13.11
CA ALA A 58 14.44 1.14 -13.15
C ALA A 58 14.23 2.09 -11.98
N ALA A 59 14.66 1.72 -10.77
CA ALA A 59 14.54 2.53 -9.58
C ALA A 59 15.33 3.84 -9.69
N ALA A 60 16.58 3.78 -10.15
CA ALA A 60 17.44 4.97 -10.36
C ALA A 60 16.87 5.90 -11.44
N GLU A 61 16.44 5.35 -12.58
CA GLU A 61 15.86 6.13 -13.68
C GLU A 61 14.57 6.86 -13.23
N TRP A 62 13.69 6.18 -12.49
CA TRP A 62 12.47 6.78 -12.00
C TRP A 62 12.69 7.80 -10.89
N GLN A 63 13.69 7.62 -10.04
CA GLN A 63 14.09 8.63 -9.05
C GLN A 63 14.58 9.90 -9.74
N LEU A 64 15.41 9.77 -10.79
CA LEU A 64 15.85 10.91 -11.59
C LEU A 64 14.66 11.64 -12.21
N ALA A 65 13.73 10.91 -12.82
CA ALA A 65 12.52 11.48 -13.43
C ALA A 65 11.65 12.23 -12.40
N LEU A 66 11.48 11.69 -11.20
CA LEU A 66 10.75 12.34 -10.12
C LEU A 66 11.41 13.65 -9.68
N ARG A 67 12.73 13.67 -9.52
CA ARG A 67 13.50 14.88 -9.19
C ARG A 67 13.42 15.97 -10.27
N GLU A 68 13.53 15.58 -11.53
CA GLU A 68 13.37 16.51 -12.65
C GLU A 68 11.94 17.10 -12.66
N LEU A 69 10.94 16.30 -12.37
CA LEU A 69 9.55 16.77 -12.25
C LEU A 69 9.42 17.80 -11.11
N GLN A 70 9.99 17.51 -9.94
CA GLN A 70 9.95 18.42 -8.78
C GLN A 70 10.79 19.69 -8.98
N ALA A 71 11.86 19.62 -9.76
CA ALA A 71 12.67 20.77 -10.17
C ALA A 71 12.02 21.64 -11.24
N CYS A 72 10.94 21.20 -11.85
CA CYS A 72 10.25 21.90 -12.92
C CYS A 72 9.58 23.18 -12.41
N SER A 73 9.62 24.25 -13.22
CA SER A 73 9.04 25.55 -12.88
C SER A 73 7.51 25.60 -13.00
N ILE A 74 6.87 24.49 -13.33
CA ILE A 74 5.41 24.41 -13.47
C ILE A 74 4.77 24.46 -12.06
N PRO A 75 3.84 25.40 -11.80
CA PRO A 75 3.20 25.51 -10.49
C PRO A 75 2.51 24.21 -10.06
N GLY A 76 2.78 23.79 -8.81
CA GLY A 76 2.21 22.57 -8.21
C GLY A 76 2.96 21.27 -8.54
N TRP A 77 4.01 21.31 -9.39
CA TRP A 77 4.81 20.11 -9.67
C TRP A 77 5.97 19.93 -8.70
N HIS A 78 6.49 21.01 -8.15
CA HIS A 78 7.50 20.95 -7.09
C HIS A 78 7.00 20.26 -5.80
N ASP A 79 5.67 20.26 -5.57
CA ASP A 79 5.01 19.60 -4.44
C ASP A 79 4.49 18.20 -4.81
N ALA A 80 4.92 17.62 -5.93
CA ALA A 80 4.47 16.30 -6.34
C ALA A 80 5.02 15.22 -5.37
N HIS A 81 4.16 14.72 -4.50
CA HIS A 81 4.49 13.64 -3.58
C HIS A 81 4.24 12.27 -4.18
N GLN A 82 3.37 12.18 -5.19
CA GLN A 82 2.98 10.92 -5.80
C GLN A 82 2.76 11.09 -7.30
N VAL A 83 3.45 10.26 -8.09
CA VAL A 83 3.38 10.29 -9.56
C VAL A 83 3.07 8.90 -10.08
N PHE A 84 2.06 8.80 -10.94
CA PHE A 84 1.73 7.57 -11.65
C PHE A 84 2.10 7.70 -13.12
N VAL A 85 2.98 6.83 -13.59
CA VAL A 85 3.41 6.77 -14.98
C VAL A 85 2.86 5.52 -15.62
N ARG A 86 2.21 5.70 -16.77
CA ARG A 86 1.63 4.60 -17.53
C ARG A 86 2.36 4.41 -18.84
N GLY A 87 3.02 3.28 -18.96
CA GLY A 87 3.60 2.82 -20.22
C GLY A 87 2.74 1.75 -20.89
N ALA A 88 3.05 1.46 -22.16
CA ALA A 88 2.36 0.42 -22.91
C ALA A 88 2.58 -0.99 -22.35
N LYS A 89 3.74 -1.24 -21.75
CA LYS A 89 4.13 -2.57 -21.20
C LYS A 89 4.24 -2.57 -19.68
N ARG A 90 4.73 -1.51 -19.08
CA ARG A 90 4.98 -1.35 -17.65
C ARG A 90 4.42 -0.03 -17.16
N SER A 91 3.94 0.02 -15.96
CA SER A 91 3.46 1.23 -15.31
C SER A 91 4.07 1.32 -13.93
N PHE A 92 4.28 2.54 -13.43
CA PHE A 92 4.98 2.77 -12.17
C PHE A 92 4.23 3.77 -11.31
N ALA A 93 4.34 3.60 -9.99
CA ALA A 93 4.02 4.60 -8.99
C ALA A 93 5.33 5.03 -8.33
N LEU A 94 5.52 6.35 -8.25
CA LEU A 94 6.67 7.00 -7.64
C LEU A 94 6.14 7.76 -6.43
N ILE A 95 6.69 7.52 -5.27
CA ILE A 95 6.27 8.16 -4.02
C ILE A 95 7.47 8.85 -3.41
N ALA A 96 7.44 10.18 -3.36
CA ALA A 96 8.45 10.98 -2.70
C ALA A 96 8.35 10.84 -1.18
N LEU A 97 9.47 10.65 -0.52
CA LEU A 97 9.64 10.69 0.92
C LEU A 97 10.48 11.90 1.31
N GLU A 98 10.60 12.14 2.63
CA GLU A 98 11.48 13.18 3.16
C GLU A 98 12.96 12.95 2.77
N GLU A 99 13.74 14.00 2.83
CA GLU A 99 15.18 13.97 2.55
C GLU A 99 15.57 13.46 1.15
N GLY A 100 14.63 13.51 0.19
CA GLY A 100 14.86 13.10 -1.19
C GLY A 100 14.80 11.61 -1.44
N TYR A 101 14.40 10.80 -0.46
CA TYR A 101 14.12 9.39 -0.67
C TYR A 101 12.85 9.21 -1.52
N ALA A 102 12.76 8.07 -2.19
CA ALA A 102 11.53 7.70 -2.91
C ALA A 102 11.29 6.19 -2.89
N ILE A 103 10.01 5.82 -3.00
CA ILE A 103 9.61 4.45 -3.28
C ILE A 103 9.20 4.38 -4.74
N VAL A 104 9.77 3.42 -5.47
CA VAL A 104 9.42 3.10 -6.84
C VAL A 104 8.71 1.75 -6.87
N ILE A 105 7.48 1.72 -7.37
CA ILE A 105 6.65 0.51 -7.41
C ILE A 105 6.24 0.26 -8.87
N GLU A 106 6.51 -0.93 -9.39
CA GLU A 106 5.91 -1.34 -10.65
C GLU A 106 4.47 -1.81 -10.40
N LEU A 107 3.56 -1.26 -11.17
CA LEU A 107 2.14 -1.59 -11.07
C LEU A 107 1.80 -2.82 -11.90
N VAL A 108 0.86 -3.61 -11.41
CA VAL A 108 0.26 -4.70 -12.20
C VAL A 108 -0.34 -4.13 -13.49
N THR A 109 -0.24 -4.86 -14.58
CA THR A 109 -0.86 -4.50 -15.85
C THR A 109 -2.34 -4.13 -15.65
N HIS A 110 -2.73 -2.96 -16.19
CA HIS A 110 -4.07 -2.36 -16.02
C HIS A 110 -4.40 -1.80 -14.63
N SER A 111 -3.49 -1.84 -13.66
CA SER A 111 -3.68 -1.12 -12.40
C SER A 111 -3.55 0.39 -12.61
N PHE A 112 -4.47 1.17 -12.02
CA PHE A 112 -4.49 2.63 -12.12
C PHE A 112 -4.04 3.33 -10.84
N SER A 113 -3.94 2.57 -9.76
CA SER A 113 -3.60 3.10 -8.43
C SER A 113 -3.04 1.98 -7.55
N VAL A 114 -2.36 2.37 -6.49
CA VAL A 114 -1.93 1.50 -5.40
C VAL A 114 -2.93 1.64 -4.25
N SER A 115 -3.09 0.60 -3.45
CA SER A 115 -3.84 0.69 -2.19
C SER A 115 -3.22 1.78 -1.30
N HIS A 116 -4.00 2.82 -0.97
CA HIS A 116 -3.53 3.92 -0.15
C HIS A 116 -3.11 3.43 1.24
N ARG A 117 -3.91 2.55 1.86
CA ARG A 117 -3.65 2.02 3.20
C ARG A 117 -2.44 1.10 3.24
N ALA A 118 -2.29 0.18 2.27
CA ALA A 118 -1.10 -0.67 2.18
C ALA A 118 0.17 0.15 1.92
N LEU A 119 0.06 1.20 1.10
CA LEU A 119 1.15 2.13 0.84
C LEU A 119 1.49 2.94 2.10
N GLY A 120 0.48 3.47 2.79
CA GLY A 120 0.65 4.22 4.05
C GLY A 120 1.33 3.39 5.13
N GLU A 121 0.93 2.12 5.30
CA GLU A 121 1.59 1.18 6.23
C GLU A 121 3.07 1.01 5.88
N ALA A 122 3.38 0.73 4.60
CA ALA A 122 4.76 0.56 4.15
C ALA A 122 5.59 1.85 4.32
N ILE A 123 5.03 3.02 4.00
CA ILE A 123 5.71 4.32 4.17
C ILE A 123 6.04 4.56 5.64
N ARG A 124 5.09 4.33 6.56
CA ARG A 124 5.35 4.49 7.99
C ARG A 124 6.46 3.56 8.47
N GLU A 125 6.40 2.27 8.12
CA GLU A 125 7.43 1.30 8.49
C GLU A 125 8.80 1.67 7.92
N LEU A 126 8.88 2.08 6.64
CA LEU A 126 10.13 2.51 5.99
C LEU A 126 10.70 3.80 6.62
N CYS A 127 9.85 4.79 6.90
CA CYS A 127 10.28 6.04 7.54
C CYS A 127 10.82 5.79 8.96
N ILE A 128 10.14 4.93 9.75
CA ILE A 128 10.62 4.56 11.09
C ILE A 128 11.98 3.87 11.01
N GLU A 129 12.14 2.90 10.11
CA GLU A 129 13.39 2.15 9.93
C GLU A 129 14.53 3.05 9.45
N ALA A 130 14.23 4.02 8.58
CA ALA A 130 15.21 4.98 8.04
C ALA A 130 15.47 6.18 8.98
N GLY A 131 14.70 6.34 10.06
CA GLY A 131 14.77 7.53 10.91
C GLY A 131 14.22 8.81 10.27
N LEU A 132 13.39 8.67 9.22
CA LEU A 132 12.75 9.78 8.50
C LEU A 132 11.43 10.17 9.16
N LYS A 133 10.97 11.39 8.88
CA LYS A 133 9.61 11.81 9.26
C LYS A 133 8.58 11.16 8.35
N VAL A 134 7.49 10.67 8.95
CA VAL A 134 6.34 10.17 8.18
C VAL A 134 5.62 11.37 7.57
N PRO A 135 5.40 11.40 6.24
CA PRO A 135 4.65 12.48 5.60
C PRO A 135 3.23 12.59 6.18
N GLN A 136 2.75 13.83 6.40
CA GLN A 136 1.48 14.11 7.08
C GLN A 136 0.28 13.39 6.45
N SER A 137 0.30 13.21 5.12
CA SER A 137 -0.75 12.51 4.37
C SER A 137 -0.89 11.00 4.72
N TYR A 138 0.08 10.43 5.42
CA TYR A 138 0.11 9.02 5.82
C TYR A 138 0.05 8.80 7.32
N VAL A 139 0.02 9.87 8.12
CA VAL A 139 -0.08 9.78 9.59
C VAL A 139 -1.46 9.32 10.04
N ALA A 140 -2.51 9.70 9.33
CA ALA A 140 -3.90 9.45 9.71
C ALA A 140 -4.40 8.00 9.49
N ASP A 141 -3.59 7.16 8.84
CA ASP A 141 -3.98 5.75 8.53
C ASP A 141 -3.62 4.74 9.65
N ASP A 142 -3.20 5.23 10.82
CA ASP A 142 -2.90 4.37 11.96
C ASP A 142 -4.17 3.73 12.54
N GLY A 143 -4.11 2.46 12.91
CA GLY A 143 -5.28 1.71 13.44
C GLY A 143 -6.04 0.85 12.40
N TRP A 144 -5.76 1.00 11.11
CA TRP A 144 -6.41 0.20 10.07
C TRP A 144 -5.65 -1.09 9.76
N THR A 145 -6.32 -2.22 9.91
CA THR A 145 -5.77 -3.55 9.62
C THR A 145 -6.47 -4.17 8.42
N ARG A 146 -5.69 -4.72 7.49
CA ARG A 146 -6.24 -5.48 6.37
C ARG A 146 -6.96 -6.72 6.84
N VAL A 147 -8.18 -6.93 6.31
CA VAL A 147 -9.07 -8.03 6.71
C VAL A 147 -9.63 -8.75 5.48
N GLU A 148 -10.03 -10.01 5.68
CA GLU A 148 -10.78 -10.76 4.68
C GLU A 148 -12.28 -10.61 4.97
N VAL A 149 -13.02 -10.10 3.97
CA VAL A 149 -14.47 -9.91 4.07
C VAL A 149 -15.15 -10.71 2.98
N LYS A 150 -16.16 -11.45 3.35
CA LYS A 150 -17.08 -12.07 2.41
C LYS A 150 -18.15 -11.04 2.04
N PRO A 151 -18.24 -10.65 0.77
CA PRO A 151 -19.25 -9.71 0.32
C PRO A 151 -20.63 -10.39 0.28
N SER A 152 -21.67 -9.57 0.35
CA SER A 152 -23.04 -10.03 0.17
C SER A 152 -23.28 -10.55 -1.24
N ARG A 153 -24.08 -11.61 -1.36
CA ARG A 153 -24.49 -12.19 -2.64
C ARG A 153 -25.30 -11.23 -3.53
N PHE A 154 -25.94 -10.24 -2.92
CA PHE A 154 -26.80 -9.28 -3.62
C PHE A 154 -26.10 -7.97 -3.96
N ASP A 155 -25.00 -7.64 -3.26
CA ASP A 155 -24.23 -6.43 -3.46
C ASP A 155 -22.78 -6.68 -3.02
N GLU A 156 -21.91 -6.92 -3.99
CA GLU A 156 -20.47 -7.18 -3.74
C GLU A 156 -19.74 -6.03 -3.02
N ARG A 157 -20.38 -4.87 -2.89
CA ARG A 157 -19.85 -3.73 -2.17
C ARG A 157 -20.18 -3.74 -0.68
N LYS A 158 -21.15 -4.58 -0.26
CA LYS A 158 -21.56 -4.69 1.15
C LYS A 158 -20.90 -5.89 1.83
N PRO A 159 -20.42 -5.72 3.08
CA PRO A 159 -19.87 -6.84 3.85
C PRO A 159 -21.01 -7.73 4.39
N GLU A 160 -20.82 -9.05 4.37
CA GLU A 160 -21.72 -10.06 4.94
C GLU A 160 -21.07 -10.81 6.11
N ALA A 161 -19.76 -11.12 5.98
CA ALA A 161 -19.00 -11.75 7.05
C ALA A 161 -17.54 -11.30 7.02
N LEU A 162 -16.90 -11.30 8.18
CA LEU A 162 -15.50 -10.98 8.39
C LEU A 162 -14.76 -12.25 8.82
N TRP A 163 -13.57 -12.51 8.25
CA TRP A 163 -12.67 -13.52 8.77
C TRP A 163 -12.00 -13.01 10.04
N PHE A 164 -12.33 -13.62 11.16
CA PHE A 164 -11.86 -13.19 12.47
C PHE A 164 -11.71 -14.38 13.42
N SER A 165 -10.66 -14.42 14.21
CA SER A 165 -10.38 -15.50 15.20
C SER A 165 -10.44 -16.92 14.62
N GLY A 166 -9.98 -17.09 13.35
CA GLY A 166 -9.90 -18.40 12.71
C GLY A 166 -11.22 -18.89 12.06
N GLY A 167 -12.24 -18.01 11.93
CA GLY A 167 -13.52 -18.35 11.30
C GLY A 167 -14.21 -17.17 10.64
N TRP A 168 -15.24 -17.48 9.82
CA TRP A 168 -16.14 -16.47 9.26
C TRP A 168 -17.17 -16.04 10.29
N CYS A 169 -17.10 -14.78 10.71
CA CYS A 169 -18.05 -14.17 11.62
C CYS A 169 -19.08 -13.36 10.84
N PRO A 170 -20.37 -13.69 10.90
CA PRO A 170 -21.43 -12.87 10.32
C PRO A 170 -21.42 -11.45 10.88
N LEU A 171 -21.79 -10.49 10.02
CA LEU A 171 -21.82 -9.08 10.38
C LEU A 171 -23.28 -8.57 10.35
N GLU A 172 -23.60 -7.75 11.33
CA GLU A 172 -24.79 -6.89 11.30
C GLU A 172 -24.38 -5.53 10.74
N LEU A 173 -24.95 -5.13 9.61
CA LEU A 173 -24.69 -3.82 9.02
C LEU A 173 -25.49 -2.75 9.77
N LEU A 174 -24.80 -1.86 10.48
CA LEU A 174 -25.42 -0.77 11.24
C LEU A 174 -25.66 0.47 10.38
N GLY A 175 -24.80 0.72 9.38
CA GLY A 175 -24.91 1.88 8.52
C GLY A 175 -23.68 2.16 7.67
N ARG A 176 -23.66 3.35 7.07
CA ARG A 176 -22.49 3.88 6.38
C ARG A 176 -21.55 4.54 7.40
N TYR A 177 -20.27 4.28 7.23
CA TYR A 177 -19.20 5.03 7.88
C TYR A 177 -18.72 6.11 6.90
N THR A 178 -18.70 7.34 7.37
CA THR A 178 -18.20 8.50 6.61
C THR A 178 -17.31 9.31 7.55
N ASN A 179 -16.08 9.52 7.15
CA ASN A 179 -15.12 10.33 7.88
C ASN A 179 -14.14 10.96 6.89
N ASP A 180 -13.42 11.98 7.33
CA ASP A 180 -12.44 12.72 6.52
C ASP A 180 -11.19 11.88 6.17
N ASP A 181 -10.97 10.74 6.87
CA ASP A 181 -9.90 9.78 6.61
C ASP A 181 -10.20 8.81 5.46
N LEU A 182 -11.41 8.86 4.87
CA LEU A 182 -11.74 8.07 3.70
C LEU A 182 -11.17 8.68 2.43
N SER A 183 -10.32 7.93 1.75
CA SER A 183 -9.79 8.31 0.44
C SER A 183 -10.87 8.29 -0.64
N THR A 184 -10.68 9.08 -1.71
CA THR A 184 -11.60 9.12 -2.84
C THR A 184 -11.81 7.73 -3.45
N GLY A 185 -13.06 7.26 -3.42
CA GLY A 185 -13.47 5.95 -3.96
C GLY A 185 -13.48 4.82 -2.93
N GLU A 186 -13.15 5.09 -1.68
CA GLU A 186 -13.41 4.20 -0.56
C GLU A 186 -14.87 4.25 -0.11
N VAL A 187 -15.33 3.14 0.43
CA VAL A 187 -16.69 3.03 0.96
C VAL A 187 -16.62 2.47 2.37
N GLY A 188 -17.08 3.27 3.33
CA GLY A 188 -17.09 2.93 4.74
C GLY A 188 -18.42 2.29 5.19
N PHE A 189 -18.32 1.35 6.15
CA PHE A 189 -19.44 0.67 6.79
C PHE A 189 -19.19 0.58 8.29
N ARG A 190 -20.20 0.87 9.08
CA ARG A 190 -20.22 0.54 10.50
C ARG A 190 -20.93 -0.78 10.67
N VAL A 191 -20.27 -1.73 11.29
CA VAL A 191 -20.78 -3.10 11.47
C VAL A 191 -20.67 -3.53 12.91
N ARG A 192 -21.53 -4.50 13.30
CA ARG A 192 -21.44 -5.14 14.60
C ARG A 192 -21.07 -6.61 14.41
N LEU A 193 -20.06 -7.07 15.14
CA LEU A 193 -19.66 -8.46 15.21
C LEU A 193 -20.62 -9.27 16.09
N ILE A 194 -20.63 -10.58 15.94
CA ILE A 194 -21.41 -11.49 16.80
C ILE A 194 -21.06 -11.35 18.29
N THR A 195 -19.87 -10.86 18.60
CA THR A 195 -19.41 -10.55 19.96
C THR A 195 -20.07 -9.32 20.57
N GLY A 196 -20.83 -8.55 19.78
CA GLY A 196 -21.39 -7.26 20.15
C GLY A 196 -20.46 -6.07 19.91
N ALA A 197 -19.17 -6.30 19.58
CA ALA A 197 -18.25 -5.22 19.25
C ALA A 197 -18.64 -4.53 17.94
N GLU A 198 -18.58 -3.21 17.93
CA GLU A 198 -18.77 -2.41 16.72
C GLU A 198 -17.41 -2.07 16.11
N VAL A 199 -17.32 -2.18 14.81
CA VAL A 199 -16.09 -1.99 14.03
C VAL A 199 -16.42 -1.19 12.77
N ASN A 200 -15.54 -0.27 12.39
CA ASN A 200 -15.61 0.38 11.11
C ASN A 200 -14.86 -0.46 10.08
N LEU A 201 -15.51 -0.73 8.96
CA LEU A 201 -14.92 -1.41 7.80
C LEU A 201 -14.85 -0.44 6.63
N VAL A 202 -13.73 -0.44 5.93
CA VAL A 202 -13.57 0.31 4.70
C VAL A 202 -13.23 -0.64 3.55
N ARG A 203 -13.93 -0.46 2.44
CA ARG A 203 -13.63 -1.12 1.18
C ARG A 203 -12.98 -0.14 0.23
N GLU A 204 -11.75 -0.41 -0.15
CA GLU A 204 -11.05 0.35 -1.18
C GLU A 204 -11.62 0.11 -2.57
N LYS A 205 -11.33 1.03 -3.49
CA LYS A 205 -11.69 0.94 -4.91
C LYS A 205 -11.19 -0.36 -5.57
N LEU A 206 -10.06 -0.90 -5.12
CA LEU A 206 -9.48 -2.16 -5.59
C LEU A 206 -10.12 -3.42 -4.95
N GLY A 207 -11.16 -3.23 -4.13
CA GLY A 207 -11.91 -4.32 -3.51
C GLY A 207 -11.27 -4.89 -2.24
N ARG A 208 -10.19 -4.32 -1.74
CA ARG A 208 -9.60 -4.69 -0.45
C ARG A 208 -10.41 -4.11 0.68
N TRP A 209 -10.39 -4.83 1.82
CA TRP A 209 -11.08 -4.43 3.02
C TRP A 209 -10.11 -4.18 4.16
N TYR A 210 -10.40 -3.17 4.95
CA TYR A 210 -9.69 -2.81 6.16
C TYR A 210 -10.68 -2.60 7.29
N ALA A 211 -10.26 -2.95 8.51
CA ALA A 211 -11.02 -2.73 9.73
C ALA A 211 -10.23 -1.80 10.64
N GLU A 212 -10.91 -0.85 11.24
CA GLU A 212 -10.36 0.03 12.25
C GLU A 212 -10.47 -0.67 13.61
N ASP A 213 -9.40 -0.62 14.41
CA ASP A 213 -9.35 -1.06 15.81
C ASP A 213 -10.03 -2.42 16.08
N LEU A 214 -9.69 -3.44 15.28
CA LEU A 214 -10.19 -4.79 15.57
C LEU A 214 -9.83 -5.19 16.99
N PRO A 215 -10.83 -5.59 17.82
CA PRO A 215 -10.55 -6.05 19.16
C PRO A 215 -9.64 -7.29 19.09
N MET A 216 -8.39 -7.14 19.49
CA MET A 216 -7.48 -8.27 19.66
C MET A 216 -7.96 -9.08 20.84
N PHE A 217 -8.59 -10.23 20.63
CA PHE A 217 -8.79 -11.19 21.68
C PHE A 217 -7.44 -11.76 22.11
N ARG A 218 -7.03 -11.42 23.31
CA ARG A 218 -5.94 -12.09 24.01
C ARG A 218 -6.40 -13.44 24.56
#